data_7cb15e206aa83a16900d33a321d693fa
#
_entry.id   7cb15e206aa83a16900d33a321d693fa
#
_cell.length_a   1.000
_cell.length_b   1.000
_cell.length_c   1.000
_cell.angle_alpha   90.00
_cell.angle_beta   90.00
_cell.angle_gamma   90.00
#
_symmetry.space_group_name_H-M   'P 1'
#
loop_
_entity.id
_entity.type
_entity.pdbx_description
1 polymer ?
#
loop_
_entity_poly.entity_id
_entity_poly.type
_entity_poly.pdbx_seq_one_letter_code
_entity_poly.pdbx_strand_id
1 'polypeptide(L)'
;MSTRENIASNILSTISGISSPSIKKATRQPFQLDELSDKQYPAVIVQTSEETREDQEIGSGAKTRIGTIDFLILGFVKGAEVNIDTKRNELITAIETALESDITRSSNALDTEVISVETDEGTLFPIGGIRMTIRCTYEFQAGTP
;
A
#
# COMPACT_ATOMS: atom_id res chain seq x y z
N MET A 1 3.44 -9.85 -17.27
CA MET A 1 3.80 -8.79 -16.30
C MET A 1 4.75 -9.37 -15.27
N SER A 2 5.61 -8.54 -14.72
CA SER A 2 6.53 -8.97 -13.67
C SER A 2 5.78 -9.27 -12.37
N THR A 3 6.39 -10.07 -11.51
CA THR A 3 5.82 -10.38 -10.19
C THR A 3 5.62 -9.12 -9.37
N ARG A 4 6.59 -8.20 -9.41
CA ARG A 4 6.48 -6.95 -8.67
C ARG A 4 5.31 -6.08 -9.15
N GLU A 5 5.02 -6.08 -10.44
CA GLU A 5 3.86 -5.37 -10.99
C GLU A 5 2.55 -6.05 -10.56
N ASN A 6 2.54 -7.36 -10.52
CA ASN A 6 1.39 -8.13 -10.04
C ASN A 6 1.11 -7.82 -8.56
N ILE A 7 2.15 -7.71 -7.75
CA ILE A 7 2.01 -7.35 -6.33
C ILE A 7 1.42 -5.94 -6.20
N ALA A 8 1.97 -4.97 -6.94
CA ALA A 8 1.48 -3.59 -6.89
C ALA A 8 0.01 -3.50 -7.32
N SER A 9 -0.37 -4.18 -8.39
CA SER A 9 -1.74 -4.21 -8.87
C SER A 9 -2.68 -4.88 -7.87
N ASN A 10 -2.21 -5.94 -7.22
CA ASN A 10 -3.00 -6.63 -6.20
C ASN A 10 -3.26 -5.73 -4.99
N ILE A 11 -2.24 -5.00 -4.53
CA ILE A 11 -2.40 -4.06 -3.43
C ILE A 11 -3.47 -3.02 -3.78
N LEU A 12 -3.40 -2.45 -4.97
CA LEU A 12 -4.38 -1.46 -5.41
C LEU A 12 -5.79 -2.04 -5.46
N SER A 13 -5.95 -3.23 -6.04
CA SER A 13 -7.25 -3.90 -6.12
C SER A 13 -7.82 -4.20 -4.74
N THR A 14 -6.98 -4.67 -3.83
CA THR A 14 -7.37 -4.98 -2.47
C THR A 14 -7.88 -3.74 -1.74
N ILE A 15 -7.16 -2.63 -1.86
CA ILE A 15 -7.55 -1.36 -1.24
C ILE A 15 -8.84 -0.83 -1.88
N SER A 16 -8.95 -0.89 -3.19
CA SER A 16 -10.15 -0.45 -3.91
C SER A 16 -11.40 -1.22 -3.48
N GLY A 17 -11.25 -2.46 -3.03
CA GLY A 17 -12.34 -3.31 -2.59
C GLY A 17 -12.81 -3.08 -1.16
N ILE A 18 -12.15 -2.21 -0.40
CA ILE A 18 -12.54 -1.93 0.98
C ILE A 18 -13.92 -1.23 0.99
N SER A 19 -14.83 -1.76 1.79
CA SER A 19 -16.21 -1.25 1.85
C SER A 19 -16.51 -0.44 3.11
N SER A 20 -15.71 -0.56 4.16
CA SER A 20 -15.94 0.13 5.43
C SER A 20 -14.61 0.64 6.02
N PRO A 21 -14.25 1.91 5.77
CA PRO A 21 -14.95 2.90 4.95
C PRO A 21 -14.82 2.58 3.45
N SER A 22 -15.83 2.97 2.68
CA SER A 22 -15.80 2.78 1.24
C SER A 22 -14.78 3.73 0.61
N ILE A 23 -13.77 3.19 -0.06
CA ILE A 23 -12.73 3.99 -0.71
C ILE A 23 -13.30 4.59 -2.00
N LYS A 24 -13.29 5.91 -2.09
CA LYS A 24 -13.89 6.63 -3.22
C LYS A 24 -12.92 6.84 -4.36
N LYS A 25 -11.63 6.89 -4.08
CA LYS A 25 -10.58 7.00 -5.10
C LYS A 25 -9.37 6.21 -4.65
N ALA A 26 -8.94 5.26 -5.48
CA ALA A 26 -7.71 4.52 -5.26
C ALA A 26 -6.94 4.49 -6.56
N THR A 27 -5.67 4.88 -6.54
CA THR A 27 -4.89 5.05 -7.75
C THR A 27 -3.40 4.85 -7.47
N ARG A 28 -2.64 4.54 -8.51
CA ARG A 28 -1.18 4.53 -8.47
C ARG A 28 -0.60 5.83 -9.02
N GLN A 29 -1.47 6.72 -9.50
CA GLN A 29 -1.05 8.01 -10.06
C GLN A 29 -1.16 9.10 -9.00
N PRO A 30 -0.12 9.92 -8.80
CA PRO A 30 -0.20 11.05 -7.87
C PRO A 30 -1.28 12.04 -8.27
N PHE A 31 -1.88 12.68 -7.29
CA PHE A 31 -2.85 13.74 -7.50
C PHE A 31 -2.63 14.84 -6.46
N GLN A 32 -3.14 16.04 -6.77
CA GLN A 32 -3.15 17.14 -5.83
C GLN A 32 -4.42 17.06 -4.97
N LEU A 33 -4.29 17.40 -3.69
CA LEU A 33 -5.45 17.35 -2.77
C LEU A 33 -6.54 18.34 -3.18
N ASP A 34 -6.15 19.47 -3.75
CA ASP A 34 -7.12 20.49 -4.20
C ASP A 34 -7.89 20.07 -5.46
N GLU A 35 -7.45 19.02 -6.14
CA GLU A 35 -8.17 18.45 -7.30
C GLU A 35 -9.30 17.53 -6.88
N LEU A 36 -9.38 17.14 -5.59
CA LEU A 36 -10.39 16.23 -5.09
C LEU A 36 -11.62 16.96 -4.61
N SER A 37 -12.79 16.48 -5.05
CA SER A 37 -14.06 16.93 -4.47
C SER A 37 -14.31 16.21 -3.15
N ASP A 38 -15.23 16.74 -2.34
CA ASP A 38 -15.60 16.15 -1.06
C ASP A 38 -16.08 14.70 -1.21
N LYS A 39 -16.64 14.37 -2.36
CA LYS A 39 -17.16 13.01 -2.64
C LYS A 39 -16.07 12.00 -2.97
N GLN A 40 -14.83 12.42 -3.15
CA GLN A 40 -13.72 11.54 -3.51
C GLN A 40 -12.89 11.10 -2.31
N TYR A 41 -13.29 11.45 -1.10
CA TYR A 41 -12.67 10.97 0.13
C TYR A 41 -13.47 9.79 0.70
N PRO A 42 -12.82 8.78 1.27
CA PRO A 42 -11.37 8.57 1.39
C PRO A 42 -10.70 8.31 0.03
N ALA A 43 -9.50 8.87 -0.13
CA ALA A 43 -8.68 8.71 -1.32
C ALA A 43 -7.36 8.07 -0.94
N VAL A 44 -6.85 7.18 -1.78
CA VAL A 44 -5.61 6.44 -1.49
C VAL A 44 -4.73 6.41 -2.74
N ILE A 45 -3.44 6.64 -2.53
CA ILE A 45 -2.41 6.48 -3.56
C ILE A 45 -1.50 5.32 -3.15
N VAL A 46 -1.21 4.42 -4.08
CA VAL A 46 -0.28 3.32 -3.88
C VAL A 46 0.91 3.53 -4.82
N GLN A 47 2.10 3.57 -4.26
CA GLN A 47 3.33 3.76 -5.05
C GLN A 47 4.38 2.74 -4.64
N THR A 48 5.11 2.22 -5.64
CA THR A 48 6.28 1.40 -5.37
C THR A 48 7.40 2.33 -4.88
N SER A 49 8.01 1.98 -3.76
CA SER A 49 9.12 2.73 -3.20
C SER A 49 10.44 2.04 -3.57
N GLU A 50 11.09 1.39 -2.64
CA GLU A 50 12.39 0.79 -2.91
C GLU A 50 12.36 -0.73 -2.77
N GLU A 51 13.33 -1.39 -3.37
CA GLU A 51 13.45 -2.83 -3.30
C GLU A 51 14.90 -3.20 -3.05
N THR A 52 15.11 -4.16 -2.15
CA THR A 52 16.40 -4.81 -1.96
C THR A 52 16.30 -6.25 -2.40
N ARG A 53 17.41 -6.82 -2.85
CA ARG A 53 17.44 -8.18 -3.37
C ARG A 53 18.63 -8.94 -2.80
N GLU A 54 18.42 -10.24 -2.57
CA GLU A 54 19.49 -11.11 -2.12
C GLU A 54 19.34 -12.49 -2.77
N ASP A 55 20.46 -13.19 -2.89
CA ASP A 55 20.46 -14.55 -3.43
C ASP A 55 20.00 -15.52 -2.35
N GLN A 56 19.11 -16.42 -2.71
CA GLN A 56 18.68 -17.50 -1.83
C GLN A 56 19.65 -18.68 -1.90
N GLU A 57 20.35 -18.82 -3.03
CA GLU A 57 21.25 -19.94 -3.29
C GLU A 57 22.66 -19.44 -3.61
N ILE A 58 23.67 -20.27 -3.28
CA ILE A 58 25.07 -20.01 -3.59
C ILE A 58 25.49 -20.97 -4.69
N GLY A 59 26.22 -20.46 -5.69
CA GLY A 59 26.75 -21.29 -6.76
C GLY A 59 26.56 -20.70 -8.14
N SER A 60 26.95 -21.45 -9.16
CA SER A 60 26.77 -21.08 -10.56
C SER A 60 25.50 -21.73 -11.12
N GLY A 61 24.89 -21.13 -12.13
CA GLY A 61 23.69 -21.61 -12.77
C GLY A 61 22.48 -20.72 -12.46
N ALA A 62 21.28 -21.24 -12.70
CA ALA A 62 20.05 -20.52 -12.42
C ALA A 62 19.90 -20.26 -10.92
N LYS A 63 19.73 -19.00 -10.53
CA LYS A 63 19.63 -18.63 -9.13
C LYS A 63 18.22 -18.17 -8.80
N THR A 64 17.71 -18.62 -7.66
CA THR A 64 16.52 -18.06 -7.05
C THR A 64 16.93 -16.89 -6.17
N ARG A 65 16.25 -15.78 -6.32
CA ARG A 65 16.51 -14.55 -5.55
C ARG A 65 15.28 -14.15 -4.77
N ILE A 66 15.51 -13.46 -3.68
CA ILE A 66 14.44 -12.90 -2.87
C ILE A 66 14.47 -11.38 -3.03
N GLY A 67 13.33 -10.81 -3.42
CA GLY A 67 13.14 -9.37 -3.45
C GLY A 67 12.29 -8.94 -2.26
N THR A 68 12.68 -7.84 -1.62
CA THR A 68 11.91 -7.21 -0.56
C THR A 68 11.54 -5.83 -1.05
N ILE A 69 10.26 -5.64 -1.39
CA ILE A 69 9.73 -4.40 -1.96
C ILE A 69 8.95 -3.64 -0.91
N ASP A 70 9.23 -2.35 -0.79
CA ASP A 70 8.42 -1.46 0.02
C ASP A 70 7.46 -0.69 -0.87
N PHE A 71 6.20 -0.64 -0.46
CA PHE A 71 5.16 0.17 -1.09
C PHE A 71 4.74 1.25 -0.13
N LEU A 72 4.58 2.44 -0.67
CA LEU A 72 4.11 3.59 0.08
C LEU A 72 2.63 3.77 -0.19
N ILE A 73 1.84 3.80 0.88
CA ILE A 73 0.40 4.03 0.78
C ILE A 73 0.10 5.35 1.45
N LEU A 74 -0.41 6.30 0.67
CA LEU A 74 -0.85 7.59 1.16
C LEU A 74 -2.37 7.61 1.14
N GLY A 75 -2.97 7.85 2.30
CA GLY A 75 -4.43 7.90 2.43
C GLY A 75 -4.88 9.23 2.94
N PHE A 76 -6.05 9.66 2.47
CA PHE A 76 -6.61 10.95 2.84
C PHE A 76 -8.09 10.80 3.19
N VAL A 77 -8.48 11.37 4.33
CA VAL A 77 -9.87 11.44 4.76
C VAL A 77 -10.24 12.90 4.95
N LYS A 78 -11.52 13.19 4.94
CA LYS A 78 -12.02 14.54 5.21
C LYS A 78 -13.08 14.47 6.29
N GLY A 79 -13.03 15.40 7.22
CA GLY A 79 -13.99 15.39 8.31
C GLY A 79 -13.88 16.61 9.21
N ALA A 80 -14.70 16.61 10.25
CA ALA A 80 -14.72 17.65 11.25
C ALA A 80 -13.60 17.45 12.28
N GLU A 81 -13.24 18.52 12.98
CA GLU A 81 -12.19 18.52 13.99
C GLU A 81 -12.40 17.42 15.03
N VAL A 82 -13.64 17.17 15.43
CA VAL A 82 -13.95 16.19 16.49
C VAL A 82 -13.79 14.74 16.06
N ASN A 83 -13.79 14.44 14.74
CA ASN A 83 -13.75 13.07 14.26
C ASN A 83 -12.68 12.75 13.24
N ILE A 84 -11.83 13.72 12.89
CA ILE A 84 -10.81 13.51 11.84
C ILE A 84 -9.77 12.46 12.26
N ASP A 85 -9.38 12.45 13.52
CA ASP A 85 -8.43 11.45 14.01
C ASP A 85 -9.03 10.05 14.00
N THR A 86 -10.30 9.94 14.38
CA THR A 86 -11.02 8.66 14.30
C THR A 86 -11.07 8.16 12.87
N LYS A 87 -11.35 9.04 11.92
CA LYS A 87 -11.40 8.68 10.49
C LYS A 87 -10.06 8.21 9.97
N ARG A 88 -8.96 8.85 10.39
CA ARG A 88 -7.62 8.39 10.01
C ARG A 88 -7.37 6.97 10.53
N ASN A 89 -7.69 6.73 11.81
CA ASN A 89 -7.50 5.41 12.42
C ASN A 89 -8.36 4.34 11.78
N GLU A 90 -9.59 4.66 11.41
CA GLU A 90 -10.47 3.74 10.69
C GLU A 90 -9.89 3.36 9.33
N LEU A 91 -9.34 4.32 8.60
CA LEU A 91 -8.73 4.05 7.31
C LEU A 91 -7.47 3.18 7.46
N ILE A 92 -6.62 3.48 8.43
CA ILE A 92 -5.42 2.68 8.72
C ILE A 92 -5.81 1.23 9.02
N THR A 93 -6.76 1.03 9.91
CA THR A 93 -7.22 -0.31 10.31
C THR A 93 -7.81 -1.07 9.12
N ALA A 94 -8.61 -0.39 8.30
CA ALA A 94 -9.24 -1.02 7.14
C ALA A 94 -8.19 -1.47 6.12
N ILE A 95 -7.19 -0.65 5.85
CA ILE A 95 -6.11 -0.98 4.91
C ILE A 95 -5.29 -2.16 5.45
N GLU A 96 -4.90 -2.09 6.71
CA GLU A 96 -4.10 -3.16 7.34
C GLU A 96 -4.85 -4.48 7.34
N THR A 97 -6.10 -4.48 7.76
CA THR A 97 -6.94 -5.68 7.77
C THR A 97 -7.10 -6.28 6.38
N ALA A 98 -7.34 -5.44 5.38
CA ALA A 98 -7.52 -5.89 4.01
C ALA A 98 -6.24 -6.51 3.45
N LEU A 99 -5.09 -5.87 3.68
CA LEU A 99 -3.82 -6.36 3.16
C LEU A 99 -3.37 -7.64 3.86
N GLU A 100 -3.57 -7.75 5.15
CA GLU A 100 -3.16 -8.94 5.91
C GLU A 100 -4.11 -10.11 5.78
N SER A 101 -5.29 -9.93 5.17
CA SER A 101 -6.20 -11.03 4.89
C SER A 101 -5.65 -11.99 3.84
N ASP A 102 -4.70 -11.55 3.01
CA ASP A 102 -3.98 -12.40 2.07
C ASP A 102 -2.53 -11.88 1.97
N ILE A 103 -1.65 -12.41 2.79
CA ILE A 103 -0.24 -12.00 2.81
C ILE A 103 0.53 -12.44 1.57
N THR A 104 -0.05 -13.33 0.77
CA THR A 104 0.61 -13.85 -0.43
C THR A 104 0.32 -13.02 -1.68
N ARG A 105 -0.53 -12.02 -1.61
CA ARG A 105 -0.89 -11.18 -2.77
C ARG A 105 -1.30 -12.04 -3.97
N SER A 106 -2.25 -12.97 -3.74
CA SER A 106 -2.72 -13.93 -4.76
C SER A 106 -1.57 -14.77 -5.30
N SER A 107 -0.74 -15.29 -4.40
CA SER A 107 0.41 -16.17 -4.70
C SER A 107 1.56 -15.47 -5.42
N ASN A 108 1.62 -14.15 -5.40
CA ASN A 108 2.74 -13.40 -5.98
C ASN A 108 3.82 -13.05 -4.95
N ALA A 109 3.53 -13.19 -3.66
CA ALA A 109 4.45 -12.84 -2.59
C ALA A 109 4.53 -13.96 -1.56
N LEU A 110 5.62 -13.99 -0.81
CA LEU A 110 5.79 -14.91 0.32
C LEU A 110 5.17 -14.31 1.59
N ASP A 111 5.21 -12.99 1.71
CA ASP A 111 4.74 -12.30 2.90
C ASP A 111 4.41 -10.85 2.60
N THR A 112 3.50 -10.28 3.37
CA THR A 112 3.13 -8.87 3.35
C THR A 112 3.01 -8.39 4.78
N GLU A 113 3.69 -7.30 5.13
CA GLU A 113 3.59 -6.74 6.47
C GLU A 113 3.55 -5.22 6.44
N VAL A 114 2.86 -4.63 7.41
CA VAL A 114 2.86 -3.19 7.62
C VAL A 114 4.03 -2.85 8.54
N ILE A 115 5.00 -2.08 8.06
CA ILE A 115 6.21 -1.80 8.83
C ILE A 115 6.22 -0.42 9.48
N SER A 116 5.41 0.51 9.00
CA SER A 116 5.26 1.81 9.65
C SER A 116 3.94 2.47 9.29
N VAL A 117 3.45 3.29 10.20
CA VAL A 117 2.24 4.09 10.02
C VAL A 117 2.52 5.48 10.57
N GLU A 118 2.28 6.50 9.76
CA GLU A 118 2.44 7.89 10.16
C GLU A 118 1.17 8.67 9.82
N THR A 119 0.91 9.75 10.54
CA THR A 119 -0.22 10.64 10.27
C THR A 119 0.30 12.06 10.04
N ASP A 120 -0.56 12.93 9.50
CA ASP A 120 -0.23 14.33 9.29
C ASP A 120 -0.28 15.16 10.59
N GLU A 121 -0.74 14.55 11.68
CA GLU A 121 -0.84 15.18 13.00
C GLU A 121 -1.70 16.47 13.00
N GLY A 122 -2.63 16.58 12.06
CA GLY A 122 -3.55 17.70 11.97
C GLY A 122 -3.10 18.83 11.06
N THR A 123 -1.93 18.74 10.43
CA THR A 123 -1.41 19.82 9.59
C THR A 123 -2.22 20.05 8.31
N LEU A 124 -2.96 19.05 7.86
CA LEU A 124 -3.76 19.14 6.63
C LEU A 124 -5.25 19.41 6.89
N PHE A 125 -5.65 19.62 8.13
CA PHE A 125 -7.05 19.86 8.46
C PHE A 125 -7.71 20.89 7.50
N PRO A 126 -8.91 20.63 6.98
CA PRO A 126 -9.91 19.59 7.30
C PRO A 126 -9.66 18.23 6.66
N ILE A 127 -8.50 17.99 6.09
CA ILE A 127 -8.10 16.72 5.53
C ILE A 127 -7.18 16.03 6.53
N GLY A 128 -7.39 14.73 6.74
CA GLY A 128 -6.50 13.90 7.55
C GLY A 128 -5.69 13.00 6.65
N GLY A 129 -4.37 13.07 6.75
CA GLY A 129 -3.47 12.25 5.94
C GLY A 129 -2.86 11.11 6.74
N ILE A 130 -2.66 10.00 6.08
CA ILE A 130 -1.92 8.86 6.62
C ILE A 130 -0.85 8.44 5.62
N ARG A 131 0.22 7.86 6.14
CA ARG A 131 1.29 7.29 5.34
C ARG A 131 1.65 5.94 5.95
N MET A 132 1.52 4.90 5.14
CA MET A 132 1.85 3.54 5.56
C MET A 132 2.93 2.99 4.64
N THR A 133 3.89 2.28 5.22
CA THR A 133 4.88 1.55 4.45
C THR A 133 4.56 0.08 4.57
N ILE A 134 4.36 -0.58 3.43
CA ILE A 134 4.01 -1.99 3.34
C ILE A 134 5.19 -2.71 2.71
N ARG A 135 5.64 -3.78 3.34
CA ARG A 135 6.76 -4.57 2.84
C ARG A 135 6.27 -5.91 2.35
N CYS A 136 6.58 -6.22 1.09
CA CYS A 136 6.29 -7.51 0.48
C CYS A 136 7.58 -8.22 0.12
N THR A 137 7.65 -9.50 0.45
CA THR A 137 8.79 -10.36 0.12
C THR A 137 8.35 -11.36 -0.94
N TYR A 138 9.13 -11.52 -2.00
CA TYR A 138 8.80 -12.45 -3.08
C TYR A 138 10.04 -13.14 -3.63
N GLU A 139 9.84 -14.28 -4.29
CA GLU A 139 10.91 -15.01 -4.96
C GLU A 139 10.82 -14.82 -6.46
N PHE A 140 11.98 -14.80 -7.12
CA PHE A 140 12.04 -14.80 -8.57
C PHE A 140 13.33 -15.45 -9.05
N GLN A 141 13.33 -15.91 -10.30
CA GLN A 141 14.54 -16.40 -10.94
C GLN A 141 15.38 -15.21 -11.41
N ALA A 142 16.69 -15.31 -11.27
CA ALA A 142 17.59 -14.24 -11.71
C ALA A 142 17.31 -13.86 -13.17
N GLY A 143 17.07 -12.57 -13.39
CA GLY A 143 16.74 -12.03 -14.72
C GLY A 143 15.25 -12.01 -15.08
N THR A 144 14.38 -12.59 -14.25
CA THR A 144 12.93 -12.65 -14.52
C THR A 144 12.14 -12.25 -13.28
N PRO A 145 12.30 -11.00 -12.81
CA PRO A 145 11.60 -10.52 -11.59
C PRO A 145 10.09 -10.35 -11.80
#